data_9640bc5f329c8448981587f3057d237e
#
_entry.id   9640bc5f329c8448981587f3057d237e
#
_cell.length_a   1.000
_cell.length_b   1.000
_cell.length_c   1.000
_cell.angle_alpha   90.00
_cell.angle_beta   90.00
_cell.angle_gamma   90.00
#
_symmetry.space_group_name_H-M   'P 1'
#
loop_
_entity.id
_entity.type
_entity.pdbx_description
1 polymer ?
#
loop_
_entity_poly.entity_id
_entity_poly.type
_entity_poly.pdbx_seq_one_letter_code
_entity_poly.pdbx_strand_id
1 'polypeptide(L)'
;LLIEAGSDYPDIDNMPEEVKFGYKSTVNVWDSPHNWQYKARATDESVIDVPRGKVTGGSSSINGQIFLRGIPEDYDNWKSWGNTEWDFQTLVPYFNKIETDTTYQNDPGDFHGTNGPIICHRFPEDQWKPASKAFYTACIEAGYNHCEDANAPGTIGAGPIPLNNPDGIRWSTAIGYLG
;
A
#
# COMPACT_ATOMS: atom_id res chain seq x y z
N LEU A 1 -0.97 -4.25 -25.41
CA LEU A 1 -0.84 -2.80 -25.59
C LEU A 1 -1.15 -2.11 -24.24
N LEU A 2 -0.18 -1.38 -23.68
CA LEU A 2 -0.35 -0.48 -22.56
C LEU A 2 -0.52 0.94 -23.11
N ILE A 3 -1.51 1.69 -22.61
CA ILE A 3 -1.75 3.08 -22.96
C ILE A 3 -1.75 3.89 -21.66
N GLU A 4 -0.88 4.91 -21.59
CA GLU A 4 -0.75 5.83 -20.46
C GLU A 4 -0.75 7.27 -20.99
N ALA A 5 -1.44 8.18 -20.29
CA ALA A 5 -1.50 9.60 -20.67
C ALA A 5 -0.35 10.42 -20.08
N GLY A 6 0.25 9.93 -19.00
CA GLY A 6 1.37 10.57 -18.30
C GLY A 6 2.74 10.12 -18.78
N SER A 7 3.75 10.60 -18.09
CA SER A 7 5.15 10.26 -18.37
C SER A 7 5.48 8.83 -17.96
N ASP A 8 6.47 8.25 -18.63
CA ASP A 8 7.10 6.99 -18.28
C ASP A 8 8.51 7.22 -17.76
N TYR A 9 8.90 6.49 -16.71
CA TYR A 9 10.20 6.59 -16.06
C TYR A 9 10.79 5.18 -15.86
N PRO A 10 11.30 4.55 -16.93
CA PRO A 10 11.84 3.19 -16.84
C PRO A 10 13.14 3.10 -16.03
N ASP A 11 13.83 4.22 -15.82
CA ASP A 11 15.05 4.32 -15.04
C ASP A 11 14.77 4.97 -13.68
N ILE A 12 14.93 4.18 -12.62
CA ILE A 12 14.71 4.63 -11.23
C ILE A 12 15.63 5.81 -10.86
N ASP A 13 16.85 5.89 -11.40
CA ASP A 13 17.79 6.95 -11.06
C ASP A 13 17.33 8.32 -11.59
N ASN A 14 16.63 8.32 -12.72
CA ASN A 14 16.07 9.50 -13.36
C ASN A 14 14.60 9.78 -13.00
N MET A 15 14.01 8.98 -12.11
CA MET A 15 12.63 9.16 -11.69
C MET A 15 12.48 10.43 -10.82
N PRO A 16 11.46 11.29 -11.08
CA PRO A 16 11.18 12.46 -10.23
C PRO A 16 10.98 12.07 -8.76
N GLU A 17 11.44 12.92 -7.84
CA GLU A 17 11.39 12.65 -6.40
C GLU A 17 9.97 12.36 -5.89
N GLU A 18 8.96 13.05 -6.38
CA GLU A 18 7.57 12.83 -5.97
C GLU A 18 7.00 11.49 -6.43
N VAL A 19 7.54 10.90 -7.49
CA VAL A 19 7.21 9.56 -7.96
C VAL A 19 8.05 8.52 -7.24
N LYS A 20 9.35 8.82 -7.04
CA LYS A 20 10.33 7.90 -6.43
C LYS A 20 10.12 7.73 -4.92
N PHE A 21 9.80 8.81 -4.20
CA PHE A 21 9.74 8.82 -2.74
C PHE A 21 8.38 9.34 -2.22
N GLY A 22 7.65 8.56 -1.43
CA GLY A 22 6.33 8.95 -0.93
C GLY A 22 6.33 9.82 0.32
N TYR A 23 7.44 9.88 1.08
CA TYR A 23 7.48 10.46 2.43
C TYR A 23 8.44 11.64 2.58
N LYS A 24 8.98 12.17 1.50
CA LYS A 24 9.78 13.38 1.57
C LYS A 24 8.87 14.61 1.72
N SER A 25 9.20 15.50 2.64
CA SER A 25 8.43 16.73 2.90
C SER A 25 8.35 17.71 1.73
N THR A 26 9.23 17.54 0.73
CA THR A 26 9.25 18.33 -0.51
C THR A 26 8.32 17.82 -1.58
N VAL A 27 7.73 16.63 -1.38
CA VAL A 27 6.82 16.02 -2.36
C VAL A 27 5.42 16.58 -2.19
N ASN A 28 4.93 17.29 -3.21
CA ASN A 28 3.55 17.76 -3.28
C ASN A 28 2.81 17.07 -4.42
N VAL A 29 2.16 15.95 -4.09
CA VAL A 29 1.39 15.19 -5.07
C VAL A 29 0.16 15.94 -5.59
N TRP A 30 -0.37 16.89 -4.81
CA TRP A 30 -1.60 17.61 -5.16
C TRP A 30 -1.42 18.52 -6.38
N ASP A 31 -0.27 19.20 -6.48
CA ASP A 31 0.06 20.13 -7.58
C ASP A 31 1.00 19.49 -8.64
N SER A 32 1.31 18.21 -8.48
CA SER A 32 2.22 17.49 -9.39
C SER A 32 1.63 17.33 -10.79
N PRO A 33 2.43 17.44 -11.87
CA PRO A 33 2.03 17.07 -13.21
C PRO A 33 1.66 15.58 -13.36
N HIS A 34 2.08 14.75 -12.40
CA HIS A 34 1.76 13.32 -12.31
C HIS A 34 0.40 13.04 -11.64
N ASN A 35 -0.39 14.07 -11.36
CA ASN A 35 -1.74 13.99 -10.81
C ASN A 35 -2.76 14.54 -11.81
N TRP A 36 -3.87 13.81 -12.04
CA TRP A 36 -4.98 14.27 -12.86
C TRP A 36 -5.73 15.48 -12.28
N GLN A 37 -5.53 15.78 -10.99
CA GLN A 37 -6.16 16.91 -10.28
C GLN A 37 -7.70 16.87 -10.33
N TYR A 38 -8.28 15.68 -10.27
CA TYR A 38 -9.73 15.54 -10.24
C TYR A 38 -10.33 16.12 -8.97
N LYS A 39 -11.54 16.62 -9.11
CA LYS A 39 -12.37 17.07 -7.99
C LYS A 39 -13.67 16.25 -7.95
N ALA A 40 -14.12 15.94 -6.75
CA ALA A 40 -15.37 15.24 -6.54
C ALA A 40 -16.25 16.00 -5.55
N ARG A 41 -17.55 16.00 -5.78
CA ARG A 41 -18.52 16.49 -4.81
C ARG A 41 -18.67 15.42 -3.73
N ALA A 42 -18.24 15.72 -2.52
CA ALA A 42 -18.39 14.83 -1.36
C ALA A 42 -19.77 14.99 -0.71
N THR A 43 -20.27 16.22 -0.64
CA THR A 43 -21.62 16.57 -0.20
C THR A 43 -22.16 17.70 -1.09
N ASP A 44 -23.40 18.14 -0.85
CA ASP A 44 -23.97 19.29 -1.59
C ASP A 44 -23.17 20.59 -1.38
N GLU A 45 -22.47 20.70 -0.24
CA GLU A 45 -21.71 21.89 0.16
C GLU A 45 -20.18 21.72 0.06
N SER A 46 -19.68 20.50 -0.20
CA SER A 46 -18.24 20.21 -0.14
C SER A 46 -17.75 19.58 -1.42
N VAL A 47 -16.70 20.17 -1.97
CA VAL A 47 -15.90 19.63 -3.07
C VAL A 47 -14.50 19.29 -2.54
N ILE A 48 -14.03 18.10 -2.80
CA ILE A 48 -12.71 17.61 -2.37
C ILE A 48 -11.82 17.31 -3.58
N ASP A 49 -10.52 17.43 -3.37
CA ASP A 49 -9.53 16.95 -4.34
C ASP A 49 -9.43 15.42 -4.29
N VAL A 50 -9.38 14.79 -5.47
CA VAL A 50 -9.27 13.34 -5.62
C VAL A 50 -8.03 13.02 -6.46
N PRO A 51 -6.85 12.88 -5.83
CA PRO A 51 -5.62 12.60 -6.57
C PRO A 51 -5.71 11.23 -7.27
N ARG A 52 -5.31 11.21 -8.54
CA ARG A 52 -5.14 10.00 -9.35
C ARG A 52 -3.89 10.13 -10.18
N GLY A 53 -3.08 9.09 -10.24
CA GLY A 53 -1.83 9.11 -10.99
C GLY A 53 -2.04 9.28 -12.49
N LYS A 54 -1.26 10.20 -13.07
CA LYS A 54 -1.09 10.44 -14.49
C LYS A 54 0.37 10.19 -14.85
N VAL A 55 0.77 8.95 -14.77
CA VAL A 55 2.16 8.46 -14.92
C VAL A 55 2.08 6.95 -15.07
N THR A 56 3.05 6.32 -15.73
CA THR A 56 3.13 4.85 -15.79
C THR A 56 3.09 4.25 -14.38
N GLY A 57 2.24 3.24 -14.18
CA GLY A 57 1.91 2.72 -12.84
C GLY A 57 0.69 3.38 -12.19
N GLY A 58 0.16 4.47 -12.79
CA GLY A 58 -1.05 5.15 -12.31
C GLY A 58 -0.94 5.59 -10.85
N SER A 59 -2.02 5.39 -10.09
CA SER A 59 -2.07 5.82 -8.68
C SER A 59 -1.10 5.07 -7.76
N SER A 60 -0.58 3.91 -8.14
CA SER A 60 0.48 3.24 -7.36
C SER A 60 1.79 4.04 -7.35
N SER A 61 1.99 4.92 -8.35
CA SER A 61 3.17 5.78 -8.46
C SER A 61 3.06 7.08 -7.66
N ILE A 62 1.89 7.38 -7.05
CA ILE A 62 1.67 8.60 -6.25
C ILE A 62 0.97 8.36 -4.90
N ASN A 63 0.59 7.14 -4.56
CA ASN A 63 -0.12 6.79 -3.32
C ASN A 63 0.78 6.87 -2.07
N GLY A 64 0.20 6.57 -0.89
CA GLY A 64 0.91 6.53 0.39
C GLY A 64 1.74 5.26 0.64
N GLN A 65 1.90 4.36 -0.34
CA GLN A 65 2.72 3.13 -0.25
C GLN A 65 2.26 2.13 0.83
N ILE A 66 1.05 2.26 1.32
CA ILE A 66 0.48 1.30 2.26
C ILE A 66 0.03 0.07 1.48
N PHE A 67 0.44 -1.12 1.94
CA PHE A 67 0.14 -2.40 1.31
C PHE A 67 -0.71 -3.28 2.23
N LEU A 68 -1.95 -2.86 2.47
CA LEU A 68 -2.92 -3.56 3.30
C LEU A 68 -3.90 -4.37 2.46
N ARG A 69 -4.27 -5.53 2.96
CA ARG A 69 -5.39 -6.34 2.49
C ARG A 69 -6.66 -5.97 3.26
N GLY A 70 -7.84 -6.26 2.69
CA GLY A 70 -9.09 -6.27 3.45
C GLY A 70 -9.11 -7.41 4.47
N ILE A 71 -9.96 -7.29 5.47
CA ILE A 71 -10.18 -8.35 6.45
C ILE A 71 -11.05 -9.48 5.84
N PRO A 72 -11.00 -10.71 6.38
CA PRO A 72 -11.80 -11.83 5.87
C PRO A 72 -13.27 -11.49 5.66
N GLU A 73 -13.88 -10.78 6.60
CA GLU A 73 -15.28 -10.40 6.57
C GLU A 73 -15.66 -9.53 5.36
N ASP A 74 -14.75 -8.71 4.85
CA ASP A 74 -15.01 -7.89 3.66
C ASP A 74 -15.26 -8.77 2.44
N TYR A 75 -14.42 -9.77 2.24
CA TYR A 75 -14.51 -10.70 1.10
C TYR A 75 -15.63 -11.71 1.26
N ASP A 76 -15.84 -12.23 2.47
CA ASP A 76 -16.93 -13.15 2.77
C ASP A 76 -18.30 -12.47 2.59
N ASN A 77 -18.39 -11.17 2.86
CA ASN A 77 -19.56 -10.38 2.49
C ASN A 77 -19.76 -10.29 0.98
N TRP A 78 -18.69 -10.09 0.20
CA TRP A 78 -18.80 -10.09 -1.27
C TRP A 78 -19.32 -11.41 -1.79
N LYS A 79 -18.85 -12.54 -1.24
CA LYS A 79 -19.39 -13.88 -1.55
C LYS A 79 -20.87 -13.96 -1.20
N SER A 80 -21.29 -13.49 -0.04
CA SER A 80 -22.70 -13.52 0.39
C SER A 80 -23.62 -12.70 -0.52
N TRP A 81 -23.08 -11.67 -1.19
CA TRP A 81 -23.81 -10.83 -2.16
C TRP A 81 -23.86 -11.44 -3.58
N GLY A 82 -23.44 -12.68 -3.74
CA GLY A 82 -23.54 -13.42 -5.00
C GLY A 82 -22.22 -13.58 -5.78
N ASN A 83 -21.11 -13.07 -5.26
CA ASN A 83 -19.80 -13.22 -5.87
C ASN A 83 -19.11 -14.49 -5.31
N THR A 84 -19.57 -15.64 -5.67
CA THR A 84 -19.31 -16.93 -5.01
C THR A 84 -17.86 -17.34 -4.88
N GLU A 85 -16.96 -16.79 -5.73
CA GLU A 85 -15.52 -17.09 -5.75
C GLU A 85 -14.68 -16.01 -5.07
N TRP A 86 -15.31 -15.04 -4.37
CA TRP A 86 -14.65 -13.89 -3.77
C TRP A 86 -14.57 -13.96 -2.25
N ASP A 87 -14.62 -15.15 -1.64
CA ASP A 87 -14.31 -15.28 -0.22
C ASP A 87 -12.81 -15.16 0.06
N PHE A 88 -12.48 -14.83 1.30
CA PHE A 88 -11.10 -14.58 1.72
C PHE A 88 -10.17 -15.76 1.37
N GLN A 89 -10.56 -17.00 1.69
CA GLN A 89 -9.71 -18.18 1.48
C GLN A 89 -9.42 -18.42 -0.01
N THR A 90 -10.41 -18.22 -0.86
CA THR A 90 -10.25 -18.31 -2.32
C THR A 90 -9.29 -17.24 -2.85
N LEU A 91 -9.24 -16.04 -2.21
CA LEU A 91 -8.41 -14.92 -2.65
C LEU A 91 -6.97 -14.96 -2.13
N VAL A 92 -6.68 -15.64 -1.01
CA VAL A 92 -5.34 -15.73 -0.44
C VAL A 92 -4.25 -16.11 -1.45
N PRO A 93 -4.41 -17.12 -2.31
CA PRO A 93 -3.39 -17.46 -3.32
C PRO A 93 -3.11 -16.34 -4.31
N TYR A 94 -4.10 -15.49 -4.60
CA TYR A 94 -3.90 -14.32 -5.48
C TYR A 94 -3.19 -13.18 -4.78
N PHE A 95 -3.45 -12.95 -3.49
CA PHE A 95 -2.68 -12.00 -2.68
C PHE A 95 -1.21 -12.44 -2.60
N ASN A 96 -0.95 -13.70 -2.31
CA ASN A 96 0.41 -14.24 -2.25
C ASN A 96 1.12 -14.16 -3.62
N LYS A 97 0.40 -14.32 -4.72
CA LYS A 97 0.95 -14.23 -6.07
C LYS A 97 1.46 -12.84 -6.45
N ILE A 98 0.86 -11.77 -5.93
CA ILE A 98 1.26 -10.40 -6.24
C ILE A 98 2.36 -9.87 -5.31
N GLU A 99 2.63 -10.54 -4.19
CA GLU A 99 3.43 -10.06 -3.07
C GLU A 99 4.78 -10.77 -2.98
N THR A 100 5.82 -10.00 -2.66
CA THR A 100 7.04 -10.47 -2.01
C THR A 100 7.14 -9.73 -0.67
N ASP A 101 6.74 -10.38 0.42
CA ASP A 101 6.89 -9.81 1.77
C ASP A 101 8.26 -10.17 2.33
N THR A 102 9.16 -9.18 2.42
CA THR A 102 10.52 -9.39 2.88
C THR A 102 10.61 -9.55 4.40
N THR A 103 9.59 -9.13 5.15
CA THR A 103 9.52 -9.33 6.61
C THR A 103 9.32 -10.81 6.93
N TYR A 104 8.48 -11.49 6.15
CA TYR A 104 8.12 -12.90 6.37
C TYR A 104 8.75 -13.86 5.34
N GLN A 105 9.75 -13.44 4.60
CA GLN A 105 10.35 -14.23 3.51
C GLN A 105 10.87 -15.61 3.94
N ASN A 106 11.34 -15.74 5.17
CA ASN A 106 11.87 -17.01 5.72
C ASN A 106 10.79 -17.88 6.39
N ASP A 107 9.65 -17.31 6.75
CA ASP A 107 8.49 -18.00 7.35
C ASP A 107 7.19 -17.33 6.91
N PRO A 108 6.78 -17.51 5.65
CA PRO A 108 5.64 -16.81 5.07
C PRO A 108 4.28 -17.34 5.58
N GLY A 109 4.26 -18.49 6.22
CA GLY A 109 3.00 -19.17 6.55
C GLY A 109 2.10 -19.33 5.32
N ASP A 110 0.78 -19.31 5.54
CA ASP A 110 -0.21 -19.45 4.48
C ASP A 110 -0.60 -18.09 3.84
N PHE A 111 -0.21 -16.97 4.47
CA PHE A 111 -0.77 -15.65 4.16
C PHE A 111 0.20 -14.68 3.48
N HIS A 112 1.46 -15.06 3.28
CA HIS A 112 2.45 -14.19 2.64
C HIS A 112 3.01 -14.79 1.36
N GLY A 113 3.23 -13.91 0.37
CA GLY A 113 3.94 -14.24 -0.86
C GLY A 113 5.44 -13.95 -0.72
N THR A 114 6.24 -14.77 -1.40
CA THR A 114 7.71 -14.64 -1.40
C THR A 114 8.32 -14.42 -2.79
N ASN A 115 7.48 -14.37 -3.83
CA ASN A 115 7.93 -14.35 -5.22
C ASN A 115 7.02 -13.51 -6.14
N GLY A 116 6.22 -12.64 -5.57
CA GLY A 116 5.37 -11.74 -6.36
C GLY A 116 6.11 -10.46 -6.77
N PRO A 117 5.58 -9.74 -7.76
CA PRO A 117 6.23 -8.56 -8.32
C PRO A 117 6.24 -7.34 -7.39
N ILE A 118 5.34 -7.27 -6.41
CA ILE A 118 5.26 -6.14 -5.49
C ILE A 118 6.00 -6.48 -4.20
N ILE A 119 7.09 -5.78 -3.95
CA ILE A 119 7.87 -5.93 -2.73
C ILE A 119 7.24 -5.09 -1.63
N CYS A 120 6.97 -5.71 -0.49
CA CYS A 120 6.56 -5.03 0.73
C CYS A 120 7.39 -5.46 1.93
N HIS A 121 7.38 -4.61 2.95
CA HIS A 121 8.11 -4.82 4.19
C HIS A 121 7.48 -4.04 5.34
N ARG A 122 7.97 -4.25 6.55
CA ARG A 122 7.65 -3.45 7.72
C ARG A 122 8.92 -2.86 8.30
N PHE A 123 8.87 -1.58 8.70
CA PHE A 123 9.99 -0.98 9.42
C PHE A 123 10.08 -1.59 10.83
N PRO A 124 11.26 -2.09 11.24
CA PRO A 124 11.46 -2.55 12.59
C PRO A 124 11.36 -1.38 13.61
N GLU A 125 11.04 -1.69 14.86
CA GLU A 125 10.70 -0.67 15.88
C GLU A 125 11.83 0.35 16.13
N ASP A 126 13.07 -0.05 15.99
CA ASP A 126 14.25 0.83 16.17
C ASP A 126 14.36 1.91 15.08
N GLN A 127 13.69 1.71 13.95
CA GLN A 127 13.62 2.68 12.83
C GLN A 127 12.36 3.56 12.89
N TRP A 128 11.45 3.32 13.83
CA TRP A 128 10.24 4.13 13.91
C TRP A 128 10.54 5.58 14.30
N LYS A 129 9.83 6.49 13.68
CA LYS A 129 9.92 7.90 14.04
C LYS A 129 9.37 8.13 15.45
N PRO A 130 9.91 9.12 16.21
CA PRO A 130 9.50 9.37 17.59
C PRO A 130 7.98 9.53 17.78
N ALA A 131 7.30 10.22 16.85
CA ALA A 131 5.86 10.39 16.92
C ALA A 131 5.10 9.07 16.72
N SER A 132 5.54 8.22 15.79
CA SER A 132 4.93 6.90 15.56
C SER A 132 5.11 5.99 16.77
N LYS A 133 6.31 6.00 17.37
CA LYS A 133 6.60 5.24 18.59
C LYS A 133 5.77 5.71 19.78
N ALA A 134 5.65 7.03 19.97
CA ALA A 134 4.81 7.60 21.03
C ALA A 134 3.32 7.23 20.85
N PHE A 135 2.81 7.29 19.62
CA PHE A 135 1.44 6.87 19.33
C PHE A 135 1.21 5.38 19.61
N TYR A 136 2.13 4.51 19.16
CA TYR A 136 2.08 3.07 19.45
C TYR A 136 2.09 2.81 20.96
N THR A 137 3.02 3.42 21.68
CA THR A 137 3.11 3.27 23.16
C THR A 137 1.80 3.67 23.83
N ALA A 138 1.22 4.80 23.44
CA ALA A 138 -0.07 5.26 23.97
C ALA A 138 -1.21 4.27 23.69
N CYS A 139 -1.24 3.62 22.51
CA CYS A 139 -2.21 2.59 22.20
C CYS A 139 -2.05 1.37 23.14
N ILE A 140 -0.84 0.90 23.35
CA ILE A 140 -0.58 -0.25 24.24
C ILE A 140 -0.95 0.11 25.68
N GLU A 141 -0.57 1.29 26.17
CA GLU A 141 -0.94 1.77 27.52
C GLU A 141 -2.46 1.94 27.69
N ALA A 142 -3.18 2.26 26.62
CA ALA A 142 -4.65 2.32 26.58
C ALA A 142 -5.32 0.93 26.51
N GLY A 143 -4.55 -0.16 26.48
CA GLY A 143 -5.05 -1.54 26.50
C GLY A 143 -5.32 -2.15 25.13
N TYR A 144 -4.89 -1.51 24.03
CA TYR A 144 -4.92 -2.15 22.72
C TYR A 144 -3.83 -3.21 22.59
N ASN A 145 -4.12 -4.31 21.89
CA ASN A 145 -3.14 -5.35 21.66
C ASN A 145 -2.04 -4.88 20.71
N HIS A 146 -0.86 -5.50 20.83
CA HIS A 146 0.15 -5.45 19.78
C HIS A 146 -0.37 -6.24 18.55
N CYS A 147 -0.24 -5.63 17.37
CA CYS A 147 -0.52 -6.26 16.08
C CYS A 147 0.80 -6.40 15.32
N GLU A 148 1.36 -7.59 15.28
CA GLU A 148 2.60 -7.85 14.56
C GLU A 148 2.42 -7.77 13.06
N ASP A 149 1.30 -8.29 12.55
CA ASP A 149 0.97 -8.31 11.14
C ASP A 149 -0.47 -7.89 10.86
N ALA A 150 -0.64 -6.71 10.27
CA ALA A 150 -1.95 -6.18 9.90
C ALA A 150 -2.58 -6.89 8.67
N ASN A 151 -1.82 -7.72 7.95
CA ASN A 151 -2.30 -8.51 6.82
C ASN A 151 -2.71 -9.94 7.20
N ALA A 152 -2.37 -10.40 8.41
CA ALA A 152 -2.82 -11.69 8.90
C ALA A 152 -4.31 -11.64 9.30
N PRO A 153 -5.11 -12.67 8.98
CA PRO A 153 -6.51 -12.69 9.32
C PRO A 153 -6.73 -12.70 10.84
N GLY A 154 -7.75 -11.96 11.29
CA GLY A 154 -8.15 -11.92 12.70
C GLY A 154 -7.25 -11.10 13.61
N THR A 155 -6.25 -10.38 13.09
CA THR A 155 -5.39 -9.48 13.87
C THR A 155 -6.05 -8.14 14.10
N ILE A 156 -6.07 -7.70 15.37
CA ILE A 156 -6.60 -6.39 15.79
C ILE A 156 -5.63 -5.79 16.79
N GLY A 157 -5.15 -4.56 16.53
CA GLY A 157 -4.24 -3.89 17.45
C GLY A 157 -3.47 -2.76 16.81
N ALA A 158 -2.42 -2.32 17.52
CA ALA A 158 -1.47 -1.33 17.04
C ALA A 158 -0.14 -2.01 16.68
N GLY A 159 0.44 -1.68 15.55
CA GLY A 159 1.69 -2.30 15.10
C GLY A 159 2.24 -1.69 13.81
N PRO A 160 3.31 -2.28 13.26
CA PRO A 160 3.91 -1.80 12.03
C PRO A 160 2.98 -2.02 10.84
N ILE A 161 2.82 -0.97 10.04
CA ILE A 161 2.05 -1.07 8.81
C ILE A 161 2.93 -1.62 7.67
N PRO A 162 2.44 -2.57 6.86
CA PRO A 162 3.18 -3.02 5.68
C PRO A 162 3.21 -1.94 4.60
N LEU A 163 4.38 -1.74 4.01
CA LEU A 163 4.65 -0.69 3.03
C LEU A 163 5.37 -1.27 1.80
N ASN A 164 4.98 -0.83 0.61
CA ASN A 164 5.67 -1.18 -0.63
C ASN A 164 6.70 -0.12 -1.02
N ASN A 165 7.71 0.04 -0.15
CA ASN A 165 8.82 0.99 -0.35
C ASN A 165 10.17 0.46 0.16
N PRO A 166 10.67 -0.67 -0.37
CA PRO A 166 11.98 -1.16 -0.01
C PRO A 166 13.04 -0.05 -0.17
N ASP A 167 13.94 0.07 0.81
CA ASP A 167 14.96 1.11 0.86
C ASP A 167 14.44 2.56 0.75
N GLY A 168 13.16 2.76 1.10
CA GLY A 168 12.48 4.05 0.99
C GLY A 168 12.05 4.44 -0.43
N ILE A 169 12.28 3.59 -1.41
CA ILE A 169 11.88 3.79 -2.81
C ILE A 169 10.51 3.17 -3.03
N ARG A 170 9.58 3.95 -3.57
CA ARG A 170 8.26 3.49 -3.95
C ARG A 170 8.34 2.31 -4.92
N TRP A 171 7.76 1.18 -4.55
CA TRP A 171 7.64 0.02 -5.42
C TRP A 171 6.26 0.01 -6.10
N SER A 172 6.14 0.84 -7.15
CA SER A 172 4.90 0.96 -7.92
C SER A 172 4.65 -0.26 -8.81
N THR A 173 3.45 -0.35 -9.37
CA THR A 173 3.15 -1.38 -10.40
C THR A 173 3.98 -1.19 -11.67
N ALA A 174 4.45 0.02 -11.98
CA ALA A 174 5.39 0.23 -13.07
C ALA A 174 6.70 -0.54 -12.81
N ILE A 175 7.30 -0.35 -11.64
CA ILE A 175 8.55 -1.05 -11.26
C ILE A 175 8.31 -2.56 -11.15
N GLY A 176 7.24 -2.97 -10.48
CA GLY A 176 7.00 -4.39 -10.20
C GLY A 176 6.62 -5.23 -11.42
N TYR A 177 5.99 -4.65 -12.44
CA TYR A 177 5.47 -5.40 -13.58
C TYR A 177 6.10 -5.05 -14.93
N LEU A 178 6.69 -3.87 -15.06
CA LEU A 178 7.27 -3.43 -16.34
C LEU A 178 8.80 -3.44 -16.32
N GLY A 179 9.43 -3.49 -15.15
CA GLY A 179 10.85 -3.73 -14.93
C GLY A 179 11.65 -2.47 -14.89
#